data_a3d17780efeb8ed9cfa48c26b59e047f
#
_entry.id   a3d17780efeb8ed9cfa48c26b59e047f
#
_cell.length_a   1.000
_cell.length_b   1.000
_cell.length_c   1.000
_cell.angle_alpha   90.00
_cell.angle_beta   90.00
_cell.angle_gamma   90.00
#
_symmetry.space_group_name_H-M   'P 1'
#
loop_
_entity.id
_entity.type
_entity.pdbx_description
1 polymer ?
#
loop_
_entity_poly.entity_id
_entity_poly.type
_entity_poly.pdbx_seq_one_letter_code
_entity_poly.pdbx_strand_id
1 'polypeptide(L)'
;CGESREEAIDTVNCYYSWQPDKETGKCPCCAVRFAYIPDCKPGEVILRANHQYVDIPVKAAFHCGEERLNQIWSVAEHTFRLCSGIFFIDGVKRDKWIWSGDAYQSFFVNRYLMADAEIDQRTILALRGNDPMTRHINTIVDYSLLWLLGVDYHNEGYGDRDFLELVYPVVESPQARHAE
;
A
#
# COMPACT_ATOMS: atom_id res chain seq x y z
N CYS A 1 -21.09 -1.96 19.94
CA CYS A 1 -21.40 -0.55 20.06
C CYS A 1 -21.45 -0.20 21.54
N GLY A 2 -20.57 0.61 22.01
CA GLY A 2 -20.49 1.02 23.42
C GLY A 2 -19.08 1.45 23.83
N GLU A 3 -18.12 1.41 22.91
CA GLU A 3 -16.79 1.90 23.18
C GLU A 3 -16.80 3.44 23.20
N SER A 4 -16.14 4.01 24.19
CA SER A 4 -15.96 5.45 24.28
C SER A 4 -14.96 5.92 23.21
N ARG A 5 -14.91 7.24 22.98
CA ARG A 5 -13.91 7.85 22.11
C ARG A 5 -12.49 7.55 22.58
N GLU A 6 -12.28 7.56 23.88
CA GLU A 6 -11.00 7.28 24.54
C GLU A 6 -10.55 5.84 24.24
N GLU A 7 -11.44 4.85 24.38
CA GLU A 7 -11.14 3.45 24.05
C GLU A 7 -10.78 3.28 22.56
N ALA A 8 -11.51 3.95 21.65
CA ALA A 8 -11.21 3.92 20.24
C ALA A 8 -9.84 4.55 19.91
N ILE A 9 -9.46 5.63 20.59
CA ILE A 9 -8.15 6.29 20.44
C ILE A 9 -7.04 5.39 20.96
N ASP A 10 -7.19 4.82 22.13
CA ASP A 10 -6.19 3.95 22.75
C ASP A 10 -5.93 2.70 21.90
N THR A 11 -6.98 2.12 21.33
CA THR A 11 -6.88 0.92 20.51
C THR A 11 -6.19 1.16 19.17
N VAL A 12 -6.38 2.34 18.57
CA VAL A 12 -5.89 2.64 17.22
C VAL A 12 -4.64 3.50 17.22
N ASN A 13 -4.28 4.11 18.34
CA ASN A 13 -3.13 5.01 18.49
C ASN A 13 -3.16 6.25 17.58
N CYS A 14 -4.23 6.43 16.81
CA CYS A 14 -4.52 7.65 16.05
C CYS A 14 -6.00 7.65 15.65
N TYR A 15 -6.55 8.82 15.48
CA TYR A 15 -7.90 8.99 14.99
C TYR A 15 -7.96 10.06 13.91
N TYR A 16 -9.00 9.99 13.09
CA TYR A 16 -9.34 11.02 12.13
C TYR A 16 -10.64 11.69 12.58
N SER A 17 -10.67 13.02 12.52
CA SER A 17 -11.90 13.79 12.72
C SER A 17 -12.40 14.28 11.37
N TRP A 18 -13.63 13.91 11.00
CA TRP A 18 -14.22 14.31 9.74
C TRP A 18 -15.55 14.99 9.92
N GLN A 19 -15.84 15.87 8.98
CA GLN A 19 -17.18 16.32 8.69
C GLN A 19 -17.63 15.60 7.42
N PRO A 20 -18.81 14.96 7.41
CA PRO A 20 -19.38 14.42 6.19
C PRO A 20 -19.56 15.53 5.15
N ASP A 21 -19.34 15.18 3.90
CA ASP A 21 -19.67 16.07 2.80
C ASP A 21 -21.16 16.43 2.85
N LYS A 22 -21.47 17.71 2.70
CA LYS A 22 -22.84 18.24 2.93
C LYS A 22 -23.87 17.74 1.90
N GLU A 23 -23.41 17.41 0.70
CA GLU A 23 -24.30 16.95 -0.38
C GLU A 23 -24.47 15.44 -0.36
N THR A 24 -23.39 14.70 -0.14
CA THR A 24 -23.37 13.23 -0.24
C THR A 24 -23.47 12.52 1.10
N GLY A 25 -23.22 13.21 2.20
CA GLY A 25 -23.12 12.62 3.54
C GLY A 25 -21.92 11.64 3.69
N LYS A 26 -20.94 11.67 2.78
CA LYS A 26 -19.82 10.73 2.76
C LYS A 26 -18.61 11.31 3.49
N CYS A 27 -17.93 10.46 4.24
CA CYS A 27 -16.59 10.74 4.74
C CYS A 27 -15.53 10.33 3.71
N PRO A 28 -14.31 10.94 3.78
CA PRO A 28 -13.20 10.53 2.94
C PRO A 28 -12.86 9.04 3.10
N CYS A 29 -12.27 8.46 2.06
CA CYS A 29 -11.75 7.09 2.15
C CYS A 29 -10.61 7.01 3.17
N CYS A 30 -10.71 6.06 4.09
CA CYS A 30 -9.78 5.90 5.21
C CYS A 30 -9.79 4.48 5.75
N ALA A 31 -8.72 4.11 6.45
CA ALA A 31 -8.66 2.88 7.21
C ALA A 31 -9.03 3.16 8.67
N VAL A 32 -10.11 2.57 9.14
CA VAL A 32 -10.58 2.71 10.51
C VAL A 32 -10.98 1.36 11.08
N ARG A 33 -10.78 1.21 12.38
CA ARG A 33 -11.28 0.06 13.13
C ARG A 33 -12.56 0.37 13.88
N PHE A 34 -12.66 1.60 14.38
CA PHE A 34 -13.80 2.09 15.14
C PHE A 34 -14.26 3.43 14.58
N ALA A 35 -15.56 3.72 14.68
CA ALA A 35 -16.16 5.01 14.40
C ALA A 35 -16.87 5.52 15.65
N TYR A 36 -16.62 6.76 16.00
CA TYR A 36 -17.29 7.44 17.11
C TYR A 36 -18.06 8.65 16.58
N ILE A 37 -19.32 8.73 16.95
CA ILE A 37 -20.22 9.84 16.59
C ILE A 37 -20.64 10.51 17.89
N PRO A 38 -20.18 11.73 18.18
CA PRO A 38 -20.58 12.42 19.42
C PRO A 38 -22.06 12.82 19.39
N ASP A 39 -22.63 12.96 20.56
CA ASP A 39 -23.95 13.54 20.79
C ASP A 39 -25.11 12.89 20.04
N CYS A 40 -24.97 11.62 19.64
CA CYS A 40 -26.07 10.87 19.03
C CYS A 40 -26.59 9.75 19.95
N LYS A 41 -27.90 9.53 19.90
CA LYS A 41 -28.53 8.40 20.61
C LYS A 41 -28.56 7.15 19.74
N PRO A 42 -28.58 5.95 20.34
CA PRO A 42 -28.75 4.70 19.60
C PRO A 42 -29.98 4.78 18.69
N GLY A 43 -29.79 4.49 17.41
CA GLY A 43 -30.84 4.50 16.40
C GLY A 43 -31.06 5.83 15.66
N GLU A 44 -30.44 6.93 16.08
CA GLU A 44 -30.54 8.21 15.38
C GLU A 44 -29.67 8.28 14.11
N VAL A 45 -28.61 7.46 14.04
CA VAL A 45 -27.66 7.45 12.93
C VAL A 45 -27.50 6.05 12.36
N ILE A 46 -27.52 5.97 11.04
CA ILE A 46 -27.18 4.75 10.30
C ILE A 46 -25.82 4.97 9.65
N LEU A 47 -24.81 4.21 10.11
CA LEU A 47 -23.50 4.19 9.50
C LEU A 47 -23.42 3.07 8.47
N ARG A 48 -22.94 3.41 7.27
CA ARG A 48 -22.64 2.43 6.21
C ARG A 48 -21.18 2.55 5.82
N ALA A 49 -20.48 1.43 5.75
CA ALA A 49 -19.12 1.35 5.26
C ALA A 49 -19.09 0.69 3.88
N ASN A 50 -18.48 1.36 2.92
CA ASN A 50 -18.19 0.80 1.60
C ASN A 50 -16.73 0.38 1.57
N HIS A 51 -16.47 -0.91 1.52
CA HIS A 51 -15.12 -1.44 1.35
C HIS A 51 -14.65 -1.21 -0.10
N GLN A 52 -13.52 -0.52 -0.24
CA GLN A 52 -12.87 -0.31 -1.54
C GLN A 52 -11.57 -1.10 -1.55
N TYR A 53 -11.40 -1.96 -2.54
CA TYR A 53 -10.21 -2.79 -2.70
C TYR A 53 -10.01 -3.15 -4.18
N VAL A 54 -8.79 -3.55 -4.51
CA VAL A 54 -8.49 -4.21 -5.78
C VAL A 54 -8.45 -5.71 -5.50
N ASP A 55 -9.18 -6.48 -6.29
CA ASP A 55 -9.29 -7.93 -6.09
C ASP A 55 -8.08 -8.64 -6.69
N ILE A 56 -7.02 -8.72 -5.89
CA ILE A 56 -5.82 -9.49 -6.23
C ILE A 56 -5.86 -10.79 -5.42
N PRO A 57 -5.96 -11.95 -6.07
CA PRO A 57 -6.06 -13.22 -5.37
C PRO A 57 -4.75 -13.59 -4.67
N VAL A 58 -4.86 -14.03 -3.43
CA VAL A 58 -3.75 -14.65 -2.70
C VAL A 58 -3.53 -16.06 -3.25
N LYS A 59 -2.30 -16.37 -3.65
CA LYS A 59 -1.91 -17.67 -4.22
C LYS A 59 -1.13 -18.54 -3.25
N ALA A 60 -0.62 -17.97 -2.15
CA ALA A 60 0.10 -18.71 -1.12
C ALA A 60 -0.78 -18.98 0.09
N ALA A 61 -0.46 -20.05 0.80
CA ALA A 61 -1.04 -20.39 2.08
C ALA A 61 0.04 -20.88 3.04
N PHE A 62 -0.12 -20.56 4.31
CA PHE A 62 0.74 -21.05 5.37
C PHE A 62 -0.10 -21.62 6.50
N HIS A 63 0.26 -22.81 6.94
CA HIS A 63 -0.30 -23.43 8.12
C HIS A 63 0.73 -24.31 8.81
N CYS A 64 0.79 -24.24 10.14
CA CYS A 64 1.64 -25.09 10.96
C CYS A 64 0.95 -25.48 12.27
N GLY A 65 1.58 -26.34 13.06
CA GLY A 65 1.02 -26.80 14.34
C GLY A 65 1.01 -25.75 15.46
N GLU A 66 1.66 -24.60 15.24
CA GLU A 66 1.71 -23.50 16.22
C GLU A 66 0.67 -22.44 15.87
N GLU A 67 -0.41 -22.37 16.61
CA GLU A 67 -1.55 -21.48 16.34
C GLU A 67 -1.16 -19.99 16.30
N ARG A 68 -0.21 -19.58 17.14
CA ARG A 68 0.26 -18.19 17.16
C ARG A 68 0.93 -17.78 15.84
N LEU A 69 1.67 -18.69 15.19
CA LEU A 69 2.27 -18.44 13.89
C LEU A 69 1.20 -18.33 12.79
N ASN A 70 0.16 -19.16 12.86
CA ASN A 70 -0.97 -19.06 11.92
C ASN A 70 -1.69 -17.71 12.06
N GLN A 71 -1.88 -17.22 13.27
CA GLN A 71 -2.46 -15.90 13.52
C GLN A 71 -1.55 -14.77 13.01
N ILE A 72 -0.24 -14.85 13.22
CA ILE A 72 0.72 -13.87 12.70
C ILE A 72 0.66 -13.84 11.17
N TRP A 73 0.63 -15.00 10.51
CA TRP A 73 0.47 -15.08 9.07
C TRP A 73 -0.81 -14.39 8.59
N SER A 74 -1.96 -14.71 9.19
CA SER A 74 -3.24 -14.11 8.81
C SER A 74 -3.25 -12.59 8.96
N VAL A 75 -2.65 -12.06 10.04
CA VAL A 75 -2.55 -10.60 10.24
C VAL A 75 -1.61 -9.97 9.23
N ALA A 76 -0.48 -10.60 8.93
CA ALA A 76 0.49 -10.11 7.95
C ALA A 76 -0.11 -10.09 6.53
N GLU A 77 -0.75 -11.18 6.11
CA GLU A 77 -1.47 -11.26 4.84
C GLU A 77 -2.54 -10.17 4.72
N HIS A 78 -3.39 -10.04 5.72
CA HIS A 78 -4.43 -9.02 5.75
C HIS A 78 -3.85 -7.61 5.65
N THR A 79 -2.77 -7.33 6.40
CA THR A 79 -2.09 -6.02 6.37
C THR A 79 -1.50 -5.74 4.99
N PHE A 80 -0.84 -6.72 4.39
CA PHE A 80 -0.28 -6.58 3.06
C PHE A 80 -1.35 -6.29 2.01
N ARG A 81 -2.48 -7.02 2.05
CA ARG A 81 -3.62 -6.78 1.15
C ARG A 81 -4.22 -5.39 1.30
N LEU A 82 -4.29 -4.85 2.52
CA LEU A 82 -4.74 -3.47 2.75
C LEU A 82 -3.82 -2.43 2.10
N CYS A 83 -2.52 -2.73 2.01
CA CYS A 83 -1.53 -1.87 1.37
C CYS A 83 -1.34 -2.14 -0.13
N SER A 84 -2.03 -3.15 -0.67
CA SER A 84 -1.97 -3.58 -2.06
C SER A 84 -3.25 -3.18 -2.80
N GLY A 85 -3.23 -2.00 -3.37
CA GLY A 85 -4.34 -1.47 -4.17
C GLY A 85 -3.97 -1.37 -5.65
N ILE A 86 -4.15 -0.18 -6.21
CA ILE A 86 -3.64 0.13 -7.56
C ILE A 86 -2.11 0.08 -7.56
N PHE A 87 -1.49 0.48 -6.46
CA PHE A 87 -0.06 0.45 -6.19
C PHE A 87 0.18 -0.17 -4.82
N PHE A 88 1.43 -0.53 -4.52
CA PHE A 88 1.86 -0.73 -3.15
C PHE A 88 2.05 0.61 -2.46
N ILE A 89 1.48 0.75 -1.27
CA ILE A 89 1.61 1.94 -0.44
C ILE A 89 2.28 1.57 0.88
N ASP A 90 2.96 2.54 1.50
CA ASP A 90 3.64 2.39 2.78
C ASP A 90 2.71 1.98 3.93
N GLY A 91 1.48 2.45 3.89
CA GLY A 91 0.47 2.12 4.89
C GLY A 91 -0.84 2.85 4.69
N VAL A 92 -1.91 2.26 5.20
CA VAL A 92 -3.29 2.76 5.02
C VAL A 92 -3.66 3.88 5.98
N LYS A 93 -2.82 4.18 6.97
CA LYS A 93 -3.16 5.11 8.05
C LYS A 93 -2.61 6.52 7.84
N ARG A 94 -1.31 6.68 7.68
CA ARG A 94 -0.63 7.96 7.73
C ARG A 94 -0.36 8.53 6.35
N ASP A 95 0.70 8.10 5.70
CA ASP A 95 1.15 8.69 4.45
C ASP A 95 0.28 8.27 3.27
N LYS A 96 -0.14 7.00 3.21
CA LYS A 96 -0.95 6.44 2.12
C LYS A 96 -0.31 6.73 0.76
N TRP A 97 1.01 6.65 0.70
CA TRP A 97 1.78 7.08 -0.44
C TRP A 97 2.68 5.97 -0.98
N ILE A 98 3.15 6.16 -2.19
CA ILE A 98 4.07 5.24 -2.83
C ILE A 98 5.50 5.67 -2.48
N TRP A 99 6.17 4.88 -1.64
CA TRP A 99 7.57 5.06 -1.29
C TRP A 99 8.41 3.93 -1.88
N SER A 100 9.53 4.27 -2.53
CA SER A 100 10.34 3.28 -3.25
C SER A 100 10.93 2.20 -2.33
N GLY A 101 11.32 2.58 -1.11
CA GLY A 101 11.82 1.63 -0.11
C GLY A 101 10.77 0.60 0.30
N ASP A 102 9.54 1.07 0.57
CA ASP A 102 8.40 0.21 0.93
C ASP A 102 7.96 -0.66 -0.25
N ALA A 103 7.93 -0.08 -1.44
CA ALA A 103 7.60 -0.80 -2.66
C ALA A 103 8.58 -1.94 -2.93
N TYR A 104 9.89 -1.70 -2.78
CA TYR A 104 10.90 -2.72 -2.97
C TYR A 104 10.68 -3.92 -2.04
N GLN A 105 10.39 -3.69 -0.76
CA GLN A 105 10.04 -4.77 0.17
C GLN A 105 8.74 -5.47 -0.24
N SER A 106 7.77 -4.72 -0.75
CA SER A 106 6.48 -5.26 -1.20
C SER A 106 6.61 -6.19 -2.39
N PHE A 107 7.56 -5.94 -3.31
CA PHE A 107 7.82 -6.84 -4.45
C PHE A 107 8.26 -8.24 -3.99
N PHE A 108 9.07 -8.35 -2.93
CA PHE A 108 9.43 -9.65 -2.36
C PHE A 108 8.21 -10.39 -1.83
N VAL A 109 7.36 -9.71 -1.08
CA VAL A 109 6.16 -10.33 -0.52
C VAL A 109 5.20 -10.71 -1.66
N ASN A 110 4.98 -9.82 -2.63
CA ASN A 110 4.10 -10.06 -3.76
C ASN A 110 4.49 -11.31 -4.56
N ARG A 111 5.77 -11.48 -4.86
CA ARG A 111 6.27 -12.63 -5.63
C ARG A 111 5.81 -13.97 -5.07
N TYR A 112 5.75 -14.10 -3.74
CA TYR A 112 5.40 -15.35 -3.07
C TYR A 112 3.94 -15.39 -2.62
N LEU A 113 3.33 -14.26 -2.31
CA LEU A 113 1.98 -14.23 -1.75
C LEU A 113 0.90 -14.15 -2.83
N MET A 114 1.02 -13.22 -3.77
CA MET A 114 0.01 -12.96 -4.80
C MET A 114 0.51 -13.29 -6.20
N ALA A 115 1.80 -13.15 -6.45
CA ALA A 115 2.45 -13.31 -7.75
C ALA A 115 1.72 -12.54 -8.86
N ASP A 116 1.41 -11.28 -8.57
CA ASP A 116 0.73 -10.35 -9.49
C ASP A 116 1.77 -9.39 -10.09
N ALA A 117 2.09 -9.56 -11.37
CA ALA A 117 3.07 -8.72 -12.05
C ALA A 117 2.55 -7.29 -12.29
N GLU A 118 1.24 -7.13 -12.45
CA GLU A 118 0.67 -5.83 -12.80
C GLU A 118 0.79 -4.80 -11.67
N ILE A 119 0.64 -5.20 -10.41
CA ILE A 119 0.80 -4.26 -9.30
C ILE A 119 2.25 -3.81 -9.16
N ASP A 120 3.23 -4.69 -9.43
CA ASP A 120 4.64 -4.34 -9.48
C ASP A 120 4.88 -3.29 -10.58
N GLN A 121 4.43 -3.56 -11.79
CA GLN A 121 4.55 -2.65 -12.95
C GLN A 121 3.92 -1.28 -12.67
N ARG A 122 2.68 -1.27 -12.17
CA ARG A 122 1.99 -0.02 -11.83
C ARG A 122 2.77 0.79 -10.78
N THR A 123 3.30 0.10 -9.77
CA THR A 123 4.08 0.74 -8.71
C THR A 123 5.41 1.29 -9.24
N ILE A 124 6.13 0.52 -10.05
CA ILE A 124 7.39 0.95 -10.69
C ILE A 124 7.16 2.19 -11.57
N LEU A 125 6.13 2.17 -12.41
CA LEU A 125 5.79 3.30 -13.29
C LEU A 125 5.36 4.54 -12.51
N ALA A 126 4.57 4.38 -11.45
CA ALA A 126 4.12 5.49 -10.62
C ALA A 126 5.29 6.15 -9.87
N LEU A 127 6.25 5.36 -9.38
CA LEU A 127 7.46 5.86 -8.73
C LEU A 127 8.40 6.59 -9.70
N ARG A 128 8.48 6.11 -10.93
CA ARG A 128 9.29 6.74 -11.98
C ARG A 128 8.91 8.20 -12.21
N GLY A 129 7.61 8.53 -12.16
CA GLY A 129 7.10 9.87 -12.45
C GLY A 129 7.21 10.24 -13.93
N ASN A 130 7.52 11.51 -14.20
CA ASN A 130 7.58 12.07 -15.56
C ASN A 130 8.99 11.96 -16.17
N ASP A 131 9.05 11.85 -17.51
CA ASP A 131 10.29 11.95 -18.28
C ASP A 131 10.58 13.41 -18.69
N PRO A 132 11.85 13.84 -18.70
CA PRO A 132 13.00 13.16 -18.11
C PRO A 132 12.97 13.20 -16.59
N MET A 133 13.52 12.18 -15.96
CA MET A 133 13.68 12.16 -14.50
C MET A 133 14.77 13.18 -14.08
N THR A 134 14.34 14.24 -13.41
CA THR A 134 15.20 15.36 -13.02
C THR A 134 15.54 15.38 -11.53
N ARG A 135 14.98 14.48 -10.73
CA ARG A 135 15.17 14.39 -9.29
C ARG A 135 15.19 12.92 -8.86
N HIS A 136 15.79 12.68 -7.71
CA HIS A 136 15.70 11.36 -7.09
C HIS A 136 14.27 10.99 -6.76
N ILE A 137 13.95 9.71 -6.88
CA ILE A 137 12.64 9.15 -6.52
C ILE A 137 12.34 9.47 -5.06
N ASN A 138 11.14 9.97 -4.79
CA ASN A 138 10.73 10.47 -3.49
C ASN A 138 11.72 11.50 -2.89
N THR A 139 12.57 12.15 -3.70
CA THR A 139 13.64 13.10 -3.30
C THR A 139 14.77 12.48 -2.45
N ILE A 140 14.87 11.17 -2.42
CA ILE A 140 15.83 10.40 -1.60
C ILE A 140 16.74 9.61 -2.53
N VAL A 141 18.06 9.73 -2.35
CA VAL A 141 19.06 9.07 -3.20
C VAL A 141 18.89 7.55 -3.18
N ASP A 142 18.86 6.96 -2.00
CA ASP A 142 18.74 5.51 -1.82
C ASP A 142 17.48 4.95 -2.48
N TYR A 143 16.41 5.74 -2.56
CA TYR A 143 15.14 5.30 -3.16
C TYR A 143 15.22 5.18 -4.68
N SER A 144 16.08 5.95 -5.32
CA SER A 144 16.39 5.74 -6.74
C SER A 144 17.12 4.42 -6.97
N LEU A 145 18.04 4.04 -6.07
CA LEU A 145 18.70 2.73 -6.12
C LEU A 145 17.72 1.59 -5.86
N LEU A 146 16.87 1.71 -4.85
CA LEU A 146 15.86 0.70 -4.54
C LEU A 146 14.84 0.54 -5.67
N TRP A 147 14.53 1.62 -6.40
CA TRP A 147 13.69 1.55 -7.58
C TRP A 147 14.37 0.72 -8.69
N LEU A 148 15.68 0.96 -8.96
CA LEU A 148 16.43 0.18 -9.94
C LEU A 148 16.49 -1.31 -9.56
N LEU A 149 16.75 -1.61 -8.29
CA LEU A 149 16.72 -2.98 -7.79
C LEU A 149 15.32 -3.59 -7.89
N GLY A 150 14.27 -2.79 -7.73
CA GLY A 150 12.88 -3.22 -7.91
C GLY A 150 12.57 -3.60 -9.36
N VAL A 151 13.05 -2.82 -10.33
CA VAL A 151 12.93 -3.14 -11.76
C VAL A 151 13.64 -4.44 -12.09
N ASP A 152 14.86 -4.61 -11.62
CA ASP A 152 15.66 -5.82 -11.81
C ASP A 152 14.96 -7.05 -11.20
N TYR A 153 14.51 -6.93 -9.95
CA TYR A 153 13.80 -7.99 -9.25
C TYR A 153 12.49 -8.40 -9.94
N HIS A 154 11.75 -7.42 -10.48
CA HIS A 154 10.55 -7.69 -11.29
C HIS A 154 10.92 -8.48 -12.55
N ASN A 155 11.94 -8.02 -13.29
CA ASN A 155 12.40 -8.69 -14.51
C ASN A 155 12.90 -10.12 -14.23
N GLU A 156 13.67 -10.34 -13.17
CA GLU A 156 14.09 -11.68 -12.75
C GLU A 156 12.91 -12.61 -12.43
N GLY A 157 11.85 -12.05 -11.83
CA GLY A 157 10.69 -12.82 -11.40
C GLY A 157 9.73 -13.20 -12.52
N TYR A 158 9.51 -12.29 -13.44
CA TYR A 158 8.46 -12.41 -14.46
C TYR A 158 9.01 -12.55 -15.89
N GLY A 159 10.25 -12.17 -16.14
CA GLY A 159 10.87 -12.22 -17.47
C GLY A 159 10.19 -11.26 -18.47
N ASP A 160 9.59 -10.17 -17.97
CA ASP A 160 8.79 -9.23 -18.77
C ASP A 160 9.68 -8.26 -19.56
N ARG A 161 10.10 -8.72 -20.70
CA ARG A 161 11.00 -7.97 -21.59
C ARG A 161 10.37 -6.69 -22.11
N ASP A 162 9.09 -6.73 -22.46
CA ASP A 162 8.39 -5.56 -23.01
C ASP A 162 8.30 -4.45 -21.95
N PHE A 163 8.04 -4.82 -20.71
CA PHE A 163 8.06 -3.88 -19.59
C PHE A 163 9.45 -3.34 -19.31
N LEU A 164 10.48 -4.20 -19.35
CA LEU A 164 11.86 -3.77 -19.18
C LEU A 164 12.26 -2.76 -20.26
N GLU A 165 11.93 -2.99 -21.53
CA GLU A 165 12.19 -2.06 -22.63
C GLU A 165 11.46 -0.71 -22.44
N LEU A 166 10.28 -0.71 -21.82
CA LEU A 166 9.53 0.50 -21.48
C LEU A 166 10.24 1.36 -20.42
N VAL A 167 10.82 0.74 -19.40
CA VAL A 167 11.46 1.46 -18.27
C VAL A 167 12.96 1.71 -18.48
N TYR A 168 13.60 0.99 -19.39
CA TYR A 168 15.03 1.01 -19.63
C TYR A 168 15.63 2.41 -19.95
N PRO A 169 14.99 3.26 -20.74
CA PRO A 169 15.48 4.62 -21.01
C PRO A 169 15.69 5.46 -19.75
N VAL A 170 14.93 5.19 -18.69
CA VAL A 170 15.07 5.87 -17.39
C VAL A 170 16.22 5.26 -16.58
N VAL A 171 16.39 3.94 -16.65
CA VAL A 171 17.51 3.23 -16.01
C VAL A 171 18.86 3.76 -16.53
N GLU A 172 18.96 4.08 -17.82
CA GLU A 172 20.16 4.65 -18.44
C GLU A 172 20.33 6.17 -18.22
N SER A 173 19.39 6.81 -17.53
CA SER A 173 19.48 8.26 -17.33
C SER A 173 20.72 8.67 -16.52
N PRO A 174 21.26 9.88 -16.73
CA PRO A 174 22.45 10.35 -15.97
C PRO A 174 22.22 10.33 -14.46
N GLN A 175 21.00 10.54 -13.99
CA GLN A 175 20.65 10.54 -12.56
C GLN A 175 20.74 9.14 -11.95
N ALA A 176 20.42 8.11 -12.70
CA ALA A 176 20.61 6.73 -12.27
C ALA A 176 22.10 6.36 -12.17
N ARG A 177 22.95 6.93 -13.04
CA ARG A 177 24.41 6.68 -13.07
C ARG A 177 25.21 7.43 -12.00
N HIS A 178 24.70 8.53 -11.45
CA HIS A 178 25.37 9.29 -10.38
C HIS A 178 25.05 8.75 -8.97
N ALA A 179 24.40 7.62 -8.89
CA ALA A 179 24.17 6.89 -7.64
C ALA A 179 25.34 5.93 -7.29
N GLU A 180 26.39 5.90 -8.10
CA GLU A 180 27.70 5.29 -7.79
C GLU A 180 28.58 6.35 -7.09
#